data_8e31e2542fcda3893146d76f3f51ba47
#
_entry.id   8e31e2542fcda3893146d76f3f51ba47
#
_cell.length_a   1.000
_cell.length_b   1.000
_cell.length_c   1.000
_cell.angle_alpha   90.00
_cell.angle_beta   90.00
_cell.angle_gamma   90.00
#
_symmetry.space_group_name_H-M   'P 1'
#
loop_
_entity.id
_entity.type
_entity.pdbx_description
1 polymer ?
#
loop_
_entity_poly.entity_id
_entity_poly.type
_entity_poly.pdbx_seq_one_letter_code
_entity_poly.pdbx_strand_id
1 'polypeptide(L)'
;MNLEPLATLATIEAIYEYYKDKRKNEHRPHLGGSQIGNECSRALWYQFRHAWSPSFDGRMLRLFETGDREEDRVVSNLRAVGVKVWEKDPETGLQVRFEACGGHFALSLDGVGEGFKESKKPHTLEFKTMNEKNFKALKSLGCKKSKPIYWAQCQIGMHLAGLDRCFFFAVNKNTDEIYGERIRLDKAEAKLLISKAENVVFSALPPDKLSADPSDWRCKFCSYFAVCHGSKIPEMSCRTCSHVTPERDGTWSCAKGKPVVTCSEHLYIPQIMPKDLVVVDAGDDFVEYEDQDTGELIRNQGNSQEIFDGRMK
;
A
#
# COMPACT_ATOMS: atom_id res chain seq x y z
N MET A 1 11.21 6.29 42.81
CA MET A 1 10.19 5.26 42.94
C MET A 1 9.86 4.82 41.50
N ASN A 2 10.46 3.72 41.04
CA ASN A 2 10.13 3.15 39.73
C ASN A 2 8.75 2.49 39.88
N LEU A 3 7.71 3.15 39.34
CA LEU A 3 6.41 2.53 39.21
C LEU A 3 6.54 1.49 38.08
N GLU A 4 6.41 0.22 38.42
CA GLU A 4 6.22 -0.81 37.39
C GLU A 4 4.99 -0.46 36.54
N PRO A 5 5.06 -0.59 35.21
CA PRO A 5 3.89 -0.35 34.40
C PRO A 5 2.77 -1.29 34.81
N LEU A 6 1.58 -0.73 35.07
CA LEU A 6 0.39 -1.53 35.36
C LEU A 6 0.17 -2.54 34.23
N ALA A 7 0.01 -3.81 34.59
CA ALA A 7 -0.31 -4.85 33.60
C ALA A 7 -1.60 -4.49 32.85
N THR A 8 -1.61 -4.71 31.54
CA THR A 8 -2.81 -4.52 30.73
C THR A 8 -3.88 -5.49 31.20
N LEU A 9 -5.12 -5.02 31.38
CA LEU A 9 -6.23 -5.87 31.77
C LEU A 9 -6.54 -6.89 30.66
N ALA A 10 -6.77 -8.13 31.00
CA ALA A 10 -7.09 -9.21 30.05
C ALA A 10 -8.25 -8.87 29.09
N THR A 11 -9.24 -8.10 29.55
CA THR A 11 -10.34 -7.60 28.70
C THR A 11 -9.82 -6.65 27.61
N ILE A 12 -8.83 -5.81 27.89
CA ILE A 12 -8.25 -4.90 26.89
C ILE A 12 -7.44 -5.70 25.86
N GLU A 13 -6.69 -6.70 26.32
CA GLU A 13 -5.97 -7.62 25.45
C GLU A 13 -6.94 -8.37 24.52
N ALA A 14 -8.02 -8.92 25.07
CA ALA A 14 -9.06 -9.59 24.28
C ALA A 14 -9.70 -8.67 23.22
N ILE A 15 -9.89 -7.38 23.52
CA ILE A 15 -10.35 -6.40 22.52
C ILE A 15 -9.33 -6.26 21.40
N TYR A 16 -8.03 -6.17 21.68
CA TYR A 16 -7.01 -6.06 20.65
C TYR A 16 -6.87 -7.32 19.81
N GLU A 17 -6.97 -8.50 20.42
CA GLU A 17 -6.98 -9.77 19.66
C GLU A 17 -8.22 -9.87 18.75
N TYR A 18 -9.41 -9.48 19.21
CA TYR A 18 -10.62 -9.42 18.38
C TYR A 18 -10.38 -8.59 17.09
N TYR A 19 -9.67 -7.44 17.18
CA TYR A 19 -9.35 -6.62 16.00
C TYR A 19 -8.36 -7.32 15.07
N LYS A 20 -7.42 -8.10 15.59
CA LYS A 20 -6.50 -8.89 14.78
C LYS A 20 -7.24 -10.01 14.05
N ASP A 21 -8.12 -10.75 14.75
CA ASP A 21 -8.91 -11.85 14.19
C ASP A 21 -9.90 -11.36 13.11
N LYS A 22 -10.51 -10.19 13.34
CA LYS A 22 -11.44 -9.57 12.39
C LYS A 22 -10.76 -9.20 11.08
N ARG A 23 -9.48 -8.83 11.13
CA ARG A 23 -8.70 -8.47 9.96
C ARG A 23 -8.03 -9.71 9.37
N LYS A 24 -8.65 -10.29 8.34
CA LYS A 24 -7.93 -11.26 7.50
C LYS A 24 -6.76 -10.55 6.82
N ASN A 25 -5.57 -11.13 6.94
CA ASN A 25 -4.37 -10.67 6.25
C ASN A 25 -4.47 -11.00 4.75
N GLU A 26 -5.41 -10.41 4.07
CA GLU A 26 -5.55 -10.57 2.63
C GLU A 26 -4.77 -9.46 1.94
N HIS A 27 -3.81 -9.86 1.12
CA HIS A 27 -3.15 -8.94 0.22
C HIS A 27 -4.15 -8.36 -0.78
N ARG A 28 -4.07 -7.06 -1.04
CA ARG A 28 -4.84 -6.46 -2.12
C ARG A 28 -4.38 -7.03 -3.45
N PRO A 29 -5.30 -7.45 -4.35
CA PRO A 29 -4.93 -8.03 -5.63
C PRO A 29 -4.25 -7.04 -6.59
N HIS A 30 -4.30 -5.74 -6.29
CA HIS A 30 -3.81 -4.64 -7.11
C HIS A 30 -2.91 -3.69 -6.31
N LEU A 31 -2.08 -2.93 -7.01
CA LEU A 31 -1.38 -1.78 -6.45
C LEU A 31 -2.41 -0.68 -6.12
N GLY A 32 -2.47 -0.25 -4.87
CA GLY A 32 -3.43 0.76 -4.43
C GLY A 32 -3.01 2.19 -4.81
N GLY A 33 -3.91 2.93 -5.45
CA GLY A 33 -3.69 4.34 -5.81
C GLY A 33 -3.41 5.25 -4.61
N SER A 34 -3.90 4.90 -3.41
CA SER A 34 -3.61 5.62 -2.17
C SER A 34 -2.12 5.59 -1.77
N GLN A 35 -1.33 4.68 -2.34
CA GLN A 35 0.09 4.54 -2.05
C GLN A 35 1.00 5.06 -3.16
N ILE A 36 0.45 5.41 -4.33
CA ILE A 36 1.26 5.76 -5.52
C ILE A 36 2.20 6.96 -5.30
N GLY A 37 1.85 7.84 -4.36
CA GLY A 37 2.68 8.96 -3.94
C GLY A 37 3.90 8.57 -3.09
N ASN A 38 4.07 7.29 -2.73
CA ASN A 38 5.25 6.84 -2.01
C ASN A 38 6.50 7.11 -2.85
N GLU A 39 7.52 7.74 -2.28
CA GLU A 39 8.77 8.07 -2.95
C GLU A 39 9.51 6.81 -3.44
N CYS A 40 9.45 5.72 -2.68
CA CYS A 40 10.14 4.46 -2.96
C CYS A 40 9.31 3.55 -3.88
N SER A 41 9.66 3.47 -5.17
CA SER A 41 9.03 2.56 -6.13
C SER A 41 9.25 1.08 -5.77
N ARG A 42 10.39 0.74 -5.14
CA ARG A 42 10.67 -0.62 -4.67
C ARG A 42 9.69 -1.06 -3.57
N ALA A 43 9.31 -0.16 -2.64
CA ALA A 43 8.29 -0.46 -1.63
C ALA A 43 6.92 -0.72 -2.25
N LEU A 44 6.54 0.04 -3.28
CA LEU A 44 5.30 -0.19 -4.05
C LEU A 44 5.35 -1.52 -4.79
N TRP A 45 6.49 -1.88 -5.36
CA TRP A 45 6.69 -3.15 -6.04
C TRP A 45 6.61 -4.33 -5.05
N TYR A 46 7.22 -4.25 -3.86
CA TYR A 46 7.06 -5.26 -2.81
C TYR A 46 5.61 -5.43 -2.39
N GLN A 47 4.86 -4.34 -2.25
CA GLN A 47 3.42 -4.40 -1.97
C GLN A 47 2.66 -5.14 -3.07
N PHE A 48 2.88 -4.78 -4.33
CA PHE A 48 2.21 -5.39 -5.48
C PHE A 48 2.58 -6.86 -5.67
N ARG A 49 3.84 -7.22 -5.42
CA ARG A 49 4.33 -8.60 -5.52
C ARG A 49 4.06 -9.43 -4.26
N HIS A 50 3.39 -8.88 -3.25
CA HIS A 50 3.12 -9.57 -1.98
C HIS A 50 4.39 -10.13 -1.33
N ALA A 51 5.49 -9.40 -1.43
CA ALA A 51 6.78 -9.87 -0.90
C ALA A 51 6.85 -9.86 0.62
N TRP A 52 5.97 -9.11 1.28
CA TRP A 52 5.89 -8.99 2.73
C TRP A 52 4.53 -8.44 3.18
N SER A 53 3.97 -9.03 4.24
CA SER A 53 2.74 -8.56 4.87
C SER A 53 3.07 -7.75 6.14
N PRO A 54 2.90 -6.43 6.13
CA PRO A 54 3.03 -5.65 7.37
C PRO A 54 2.02 -6.12 8.42
N SER A 55 2.52 -6.45 9.61
CA SER A 55 1.65 -6.77 10.75
C SER A 55 1.23 -5.48 11.47
N PHE A 56 -0.01 -5.45 11.94
CA PHE A 56 -0.55 -4.34 12.72
C PHE A 56 -1.06 -4.87 14.07
N ASP A 57 -0.75 -4.17 15.13
CA ASP A 57 -1.32 -4.47 16.44
C ASP A 57 -2.82 -4.10 16.53
N GLY A 58 -3.53 -4.66 17.49
CA GLY A 58 -4.98 -4.42 17.65
C GLY A 58 -5.32 -2.95 17.91
N ARG A 59 -4.42 -2.19 18.55
CA ARG A 59 -4.55 -0.75 18.75
C ARG A 59 -4.52 0.02 17.42
N MET A 60 -3.59 -0.36 16.52
CA MET A 60 -3.49 0.26 15.21
C MET A 60 -4.71 -0.06 14.34
N LEU A 61 -5.21 -1.29 14.42
CA LEU A 61 -6.43 -1.70 13.69
C LEU A 61 -7.66 -0.93 14.17
N ARG A 62 -7.79 -0.68 15.48
CA ARG A 62 -8.82 0.22 16.02
C ARG A 62 -8.68 1.65 15.51
N LEU A 63 -7.44 2.12 15.33
CA LEU A 63 -7.18 3.46 14.79
C LEU A 63 -7.65 3.56 13.32
N PHE A 64 -7.52 2.50 12.54
CA PHE A 64 -8.06 2.46 11.17
C PHE A 64 -9.59 2.56 11.18
N GLU A 65 -10.27 1.78 12.03
CA GLU A 65 -11.74 1.88 12.17
C GLU A 65 -12.20 3.28 12.59
N THR A 66 -11.41 4.02 13.37
CA THR A 66 -11.71 5.42 13.69
C THR A 66 -11.72 6.29 12.43
N GLY A 67 -10.83 5.99 11.47
CA GLY A 67 -10.84 6.64 10.15
C GLY A 67 -12.13 6.38 9.40
N ASP A 68 -12.52 5.10 9.30
CA ASP A 68 -13.73 4.67 8.57
C ASP A 68 -15.00 5.35 9.14
N ARG A 69 -15.15 5.39 10.48
CA ARG A 69 -16.28 6.06 11.15
C ARG A 69 -16.29 7.57 10.91
N GLU A 70 -15.14 8.19 10.80
CA GLU A 70 -15.06 9.63 10.56
C GLU A 70 -15.41 9.98 9.11
N GLU A 71 -15.15 9.08 8.16
CA GLU A 71 -15.60 9.23 6.77
C GLU A 71 -17.13 9.32 6.72
N ASP A 72 -17.85 8.38 7.37
CA ASP A 72 -19.32 8.41 7.47
C ASP A 72 -19.82 9.72 8.09
N ARG A 73 -19.13 10.22 9.12
CA ARG A 73 -19.49 11.49 9.79
C ARG A 73 -19.30 12.68 8.85
N VAL A 74 -18.20 12.75 8.11
CA VAL A 74 -17.96 13.84 7.15
C VAL A 74 -19.00 13.82 6.03
N VAL A 75 -19.34 12.66 5.49
CA VAL A 75 -20.39 12.51 4.49
C VAL A 75 -21.74 13.02 5.02
N SER A 76 -22.11 12.62 6.25
CA SER A 76 -23.34 13.08 6.90
C SER A 76 -23.36 14.61 7.06
N ASN A 77 -22.24 15.21 7.47
CA ASN A 77 -22.11 16.66 7.61
C ASN A 77 -22.24 17.39 6.25
N LEU A 78 -21.63 16.85 5.20
CA LEU A 78 -21.74 17.42 3.84
C LEU A 78 -23.20 17.41 3.35
N ARG A 79 -23.89 16.29 3.54
CA ARG A 79 -25.32 16.16 3.19
C ARG A 79 -26.18 17.13 3.98
N ALA A 80 -25.93 17.30 5.27
CA ALA A 80 -26.66 18.21 6.13
C ALA A 80 -26.58 19.68 5.71
N VAL A 81 -25.47 20.08 5.06
CA VAL A 81 -25.26 21.44 4.51
C VAL A 81 -25.67 21.58 3.04
N GLY A 82 -26.29 20.54 2.46
CA GLY A 82 -26.87 20.57 1.12
C GLY A 82 -25.95 20.10 -0.01
N VAL A 83 -24.77 19.54 0.31
CA VAL A 83 -23.91 18.91 -0.69
C VAL A 83 -24.48 17.52 -1.03
N LYS A 84 -24.66 17.25 -2.32
CA LYS A 84 -24.98 15.89 -2.79
C LYS A 84 -23.70 15.06 -2.79
N VAL A 85 -23.74 13.90 -2.15
CA VAL A 85 -22.59 13.01 -2.03
C VAL A 85 -22.97 11.61 -2.51
N TRP A 86 -22.18 11.09 -3.47
CA TRP A 86 -22.25 9.73 -3.99
C TRP A 86 -21.01 8.96 -3.55
N GLU A 87 -21.14 8.07 -2.58
CA GLU A 87 -20.08 7.18 -2.07
C GLU A 87 -20.02 5.88 -2.87
N LYS A 88 -21.17 5.53 -3.46
CA LYS A 88 -21.34 4.28 -4.20
C LYS A 88 -21.79 4.56 -5.61
N ASP A 89 -21.37 3.73 -6.51
CA ASP A 89 -21.87 3.65 -7.85
C ASP A 89 -23.36 3.25 -7.81
N PRO A 90 -24.27 4.01 -8.41
CA PRO A 90 -25.72 3.74 -8.33
C PRO A 90 -26.14 2.45 -9.05
N GLU A 91 -25.35 1.96 -10.00
CA GLU A 91 -25.67 0.75 -10.77
C GLU A 91 -25.21 -0.51 -10.04
N THR A 92 -24.02 -0.46 -9.42
CA THR A 92 -23.41 -1.63 -8.78
C THR A 92 -23.64 -1.67 -7.25
N GLY A 93 -23.97 -0.54 -6.62
CA GLY A 93 -24.06 -0.41 -5.17
C GLY A 93 -22.71 -0.51 -4.44
N LEU A 94 -21.61 -0.66 -5.17
CA LEU A 94 -20.26 -0.74 -4.62
C LEU A 94 -19.62 0.64 -4.55
N GLN A 95 -18.57 0.76 -3.74
CA GLN A 95 -17.77 1.99 -3.66
C GLN A 95 -17.25 2.37 -5.05
N VAL A 96 -17.32 3.67 -5.38
CA VAL A 96 -16.82 4.19 -6.67
C VAL A 96 -15.34 3.85 -6.80
N ARG A 97 -15.01 3.03 -7.78
CA ARG A 97 -13.65 2.51 -8.00
C ARG A 97 -13.24 2.67 -9.45
N PHE A 98 -11.99 3.03 -9.65
CA PHE A 98 -11.36 3.14 -10.96
C PHE A 98 -10.14 2.23 -11.06
N GLU A 99 -9.85 1.77 -12.26
CA GLU A 99 -8.75 0.86 -12.56
C GLU A 99 -7.88 1.37 -13.70
N ALA A 100 -6.61 0.99 -13.68
CA ALA A 100 -5.65 1.17 -14.75
C ALA A 100 -4.70 -0.05 -14.79
N CYS A 101 -3.79 -0.09 -15.76
CA CYS A 101 -2.85 -1.20 -15.94
C CYS A 101 -3.56 -2.56 -16.01
N GLY A 102 -4.70 -2.65 -16.74
CA GLY A 102 -5.50 -3.87 -16.85
C GLY A 102 -6.21 -4.32 -15.56
N GLY A 103 -6.29 -3.48 -14.53
CA GLY A 103 -6.82 -3.83 -13.20
C GLY A 103 -5.74 -4.09 -12.15
N HIS A 104 -4.47 -4.15 -12.56
CA HIS A 104 -3.34 -4.27 -11.62
C HIS A 104 -3.08 -3.01 -10.79
N PHE A 105 -3.64 -1.88 -11.18
CA PHE A 105 -3.65 -0.64 -10.42
C PHE A 105 -5.09 -0.18 -10.20
N ALA A 106 -5.48 0.12 -8.95
CA ALA A 106 -6.84 0.56 -8.67
C ALA A 106 -6.91 1.56 -7.52
N LEU A 107 -7.93 2.41 -7.58
CA LEU A 107 -8.26 3.38 -6.54
C LEU A 107 -9.77 3.40 -6.31
N SER A 108 -10.20 3.30 -5.06
CA SER A 108 -11.55 3.67 -4.63
C SER A 108 -11.54 5.11 -4.14
N LEU A 109 -12.60 5.86 -4.49
CA LEU A 109 -12.83 7.21 -3.97
C LEU A 109 -13.66 7.14 -2.69
N ASP A 110 -13.45 8.09 -1.77
CA ASP A 110 -14.37 8.28 -0.63
C ASP A 110 -15.72 8.84 -1.08
N GLY A 111 -15.79 9.30 -2.31
CA GLY A 111 -17.02 9.71 -2.99
C GLY A 111 -16.79 10.74 -4.10
N VAL A 112 -17.92 11.17 -4.65
CA VAL A 112 -18.05 12.35 -5.52
C VAL A 112 -19.07 13.30 -4.90
N GLY A 113 -18.73 14.58 -4.83
CA GLY A 113 -19.61 15.60 -4.24
C GLY A 113 -19.97 16.71 -5.24
N GLU A 114 -21.19 17.23 -5.15
CA GLU A 114 -21.68 18.37 -5.94
C GLU A 114 -22.51 19.33 -5.08
N GLY A 115 -22.48 20.61 -5.42
CA GLY A 115 -23.26 21.64 -4.73
C GLY A 115 -22.52 22.29 -3.57
N PHE A 116 -21.20 22.27 -3.60
CA PHE A 116 -20.37 23.03 -2.66
C PHE A 116 -20.63 24.53 -2.78
N LYS A 117 -20.55 25.27 -1.67
CA LYS A 117 -20.71 26.73 -1.66
C LYS A 117 -19.68 27.43 -2.55
N GLU A 118 -18.47 26.87 -2.66
CA GLU A 118 -17.35 27.40 -3.41
C GLU A 118 -17.40 27.05 -4.91
N SER A 119 -18.21 26.06 -5.30
CA SER A 119 -18.26 25.58 -6.69
C SER A 119 -19.51 24.75 -6.97
N LYS A 120 -20.11 24.97 -8.12
CA LYS A 120 -21.20 24.12 -8.64
C LYS A 120 -20.72 22.88 -9.39
N LYS A 121 -19.41 22.77 -9.65
CA LYS A 121 -18.85 21.63 -10.38
C LYS A 121 -18.65 20.44 -9.46
N PRO A 122 -18.75 19.19 -9.97
CA PRO A 122 -18.44 18.01 -9.19
C PRO A 122 -16.97 17.95 -8.76
N HIS A 123 -16.71 17.35 -7.61
CA HIS A 123 -15.40 17.12 -7.03
C HIS A 123 -15.27 15.66 -6.61
N THR A 124 -14.13 15.05 -6.84
CA THR A 124 -13.78 13.84 -6.06
C THR A 124 -13.63 14.22 -4.60
N LEU A 125 -13.92 13.30 -3.70
CA LEU A 125 -13.77 13.48 -2.26
C LEU A 125 -12.61 12.66 -1.75
N GLU A 126 -11.87 13.21 -0.80
CA GLU A 126 -10.79 12.52 -0.08
C GLU A 126 -10.82 12.95 1.38
N PHE A 127 -11.04 12.00 2.28
CA PHE A 127 -11.17 12.23 3.71
C PHE A 127 -10.00 11.65 4.49
N LYS A 128 -9.48 12.40 5.44
CA LYS A 128 -8.38 11.93 6.29
C LYS A 128 -8.58 12.35 7.74
N THR A 129 -8.26 11.45 8.65
CA THR A 129 -8.09 11.80 10.06
C THR A 129 -6.60 11.92 10.38
N MET A 130 -6.24 12.87 11.22
CA MET A 130 -4.85 13.03 11.62
C MET A 130 -4.68 13.59 13.03
N ASN A 131 -3.51 13.36 13.60
CA ASN A 131 -3.17 13.94 14.89
C ASN A 131 -2.88 15.44 14.76
N GLU A 132 -2.88 16.12 15.89
CA GLU A 132 -2.66 17.57 16.02
C GLU A 132 -1.41 18.06 15.30
N LYS A 133 -0.27 17.34 15.43
CA LYS A 133 1.00 17.72 14.78
C LYS A 133 0.87 17.75 13.27
N ASN A 134 0.30 16.69 12.69
CA ASN A 134 0.10 16.56 11.26
C ASN A 134 -0.94 17.55 10.74
N PHE A 135 -1.99 17.78 11.51
CA PHE A 135 -3.05 18.73 11.17
C PHE A 135 -2.53 20.18 11.12
N LYS A 136 -1.73 20.60 12.10
CA LYS A 136 -1.05 21.92 12.09
C LYS A 136 -0.14 22.10 10.88
N ALA A 137 0.64 21.06 10.54
CA ALA A 137 1.50 21.09 9.36
C ALA A 137 0.66 21.24 8.07
N LEU A 138 -0.48 20.51 7.97
CA LEU A 138 -1.40 20.62 6.86
C LEU A 138 -1.98 22.03 6.73
N LYS A 139 -2.49 22.62 7.81
CA LYS A 139 -3.03 23.99 7.81
C LYS A 139 -2.00 25.03 7.39
N SER A 140 -0.74 24.85 7.76
CA SER A 140 0.35 25.79 7.45
C SER A 140 0.87 25.67 6.02
N LEU A 141 0.98 24.45 5.49
CA LEU A 141 1.73 24.17 4.25
C LEU A 141 0.84 23.70 3.09
N GLY A 142 -0.42 23.36 3.36
CA GLY A 142 -1.33 22.73 2.41
C GLY A 142 -1.01 21.27 2.13
N CYS A 143 -1.91 20.58 1.43
CA CYS A 143 -1.80 19.15 1.15
C CYS A 143 -0.54 18.79 0.35
N LYS A 144 -0.26 19.51 -0.73
CA LYS A 144 0.88 19.21 -1.63
C LYS A 144 2.21 19.14 -0.90
N LYS A 145 2.50 20.08 -0.01
CA LYS A 145 3.79 20.17 0.71
C LYS A 145 3.84 19.30 1.95
N SER A 146 2.74 19.22 2.71
CA SER A 146 2.74 18.50 3.99
C SER A 146 2.39 17.03 3.87
N LYS A 147 1.64 16.64 2.83
CA LYS A 147 1.08 15.30 2.61
C LYS A 147 1.16 14.89 1.14
N PRO A 148 2.38 14.77 0.57
CA PRO A 148 2.55 14.49 -0.87
C PRO A 148 1.90 13.18 -1.32
N ILE A 149 1.80 12.17 -0.44
CA ILE A 149 1.11 10.90 -0.75
C ILE A 149 -0.40 11.14 -0.94
N TYR A 150 -1.04 11.94 -0.08
CA TYR A 150 -2.46 12.27 -0.22
C TYR A 150 -2.72 13.19 -1.42
N TRP A 151 -1.79 14.12 -1.68
CA TRP A 151 -1.82 14.91 -2.91
C TRP A 151 -1.82 14.02 -4.15
N ALA A 152 -0.90 13.07 -4.23
CA ALA A 152 -0.82 12.12 -5.34
C ALA A 152 -2.10 11.27 -5.47
N GLN A 153 -2.68 10.82 -4.35
CA GLN A 153 -3.96 10.11 -4.33
C GLN A 153 -5.07 10.97 -4.93
N CYS A 154 -5.19 12.25 -4.54
CA CYS A 154 -6.16 13.19 -5.13
C CYS A 154 -5.93 13.38 -6.63
N GLN A 155 -4.67 13.52 -7.09
CA GLN A 155 -4.35 13.69 -8.51
C GLN A 155 -4.78 12.49 -9.34
N ILE A 156 -4.49 11.28 -8.87
CA ILE A 156 -4.90 10.03 -9.53
C ILE A 156 -6.43 9.86 -9.49
N GLY A 157 -7.07 10.15 -8.35
CA GLY A 157 -8.52 10.09 -8.24
C GLY A 157 -9.23 11.00 -9.24
N MET A 158 -8.80 12.24 -9.34
CA MET A 158 -9.34 13.19 -10.34
C MET A 158 -9.10 12.72 -11.77
N HIS A 159 -7.89 12.26 -12.07
CA HIS A 159 -7.51 11.81 -13.40
C HIS A 159 -8.34 10.63 -13.88
N LEU A 160 -8.46 9.60 -13.06
CA LEU A 160 -9.21 8.38 -13.38
C LEU A 160 -10.73 8.64 -13.43
N ALA A 161 -11.24 9.52 -12.58
CA ALA A 161 -12.66 9.92 -12.58
C ALA A 161 -13.02 10.90 -13.72
N GLY A 162 -12.06 11.41 -14.48
CA GLY A 162 -12.31 12.44 -15.49
C GLY A 162 -12.75 13.79 -14.92
N LEU A 163 -12.46 14.05 -13.63
CA LEU A 163 -12.78 15.28 -12.93
C LEU A 163 -11.54 16.17 -12.78
N ASP A 164 -11.75 17.49 -12.67
CA ASP A 164 -10.65 18.45 -12.56
C ASP A 164 -10.50 19.06 -11.16
N ARG A 165 -11.27 18.55 -10.19
CA ARG A 165 -11.31 19.04 -8.80
C ARG A 165 -11.45 17.91 -7.81
N CYS A 166 -10.75 18.06 -6.68
CA CYS A 166 -10.92 17.26 -5.48
C CYS A 166 -11.22 18.18 -4.30
N PHE A 167 -12.16 17.80 -3.46
CA PHE A 167 -12.34 18.39 -2.14
C PHE A 167 -11.68 17.47 -1.12
N PHE A 168 -10.54 17.93 -0.61
CA PHE A 168 -9.78 17.22 0.41
C PHE A 168 -10.21 17.71 1.79
N PHE A 169 -10.62 16.79 2.65
CA PHE A 169 -10.98 17.04 4.04
C PHE A 169 -10.02 16.38 4.98
N ALA A 170 -9.67 17.08 6.05
CA ALA A 170 -8.94 16.47 7.15
C ALA A 170 -9.60 16.81 8.48
N VAL A 171 -9.75 15.81 9.34
CA VAL A 171 -10.28 15.98 10.70
C VAL A 171 -9.15 15.78 11.69
N ASN A 172 -8.99 16.74 12.59
CA ASN A 172 -8.07 16.65 13.72
C ASN A 172 -8.71 15.79 14.82
N LYS A 173 -8.27 14.54 14.95
CA LYS A 173 -8.81 13.60 15.94
C LYS A 173 -8.56 13.97 17.41
N ASN A 174 -7.81 15.05 17.67
CA ASN A 174 -7.57 15.56 19.04
C ASN A 174 -8.52 16.69 19.41
N THR A 175 -9.05 17.43 18.42
CA THR A 175 -9.85 18.67 18.66
C THR A 175 -11.15 18.72 17.87
N ASP A 176 -11.41 17.74 17.00
CA ASP A 176 -12.53 17.73 16.02
C ASP A 176 -12.51 18.89 15.01
N GLU A 177 -11.44 19.68 14.96
CA GLU A 177 -11.28 20.75 13.98
C GLU A 177 -11.22 20.18 12.56
N ILE A 178 -11.92 20.83 11.61
CA ILE A 178 -11.97 20.42 10.20
C ILE A 178 -11.11 21.37 9.37
N TYR A 179 -10.32 20.80 8.46
CA TYR A 179 -9.61 21.50 7.40
C TYR A 179 -10.17 21.08 6.06
N GLY A 180 -10.41 22.04 5.17
CA GLY A 180 -10.80 21.78 3.78
C GLY A 180 -9.86 22.44 2.78
N GLU A 181 -9.50 21.73 1.72
CA GLU A 181 -8.70 22.24 0.62
C GLU A 181 -9.26 21.80 -0.72
N ARG A 182 -9.46 22.76 -1.64
CA ARG A 182 -9.87 22.47 -3.01
C ARG A 182 -8.64 22.29 -3.89
N ILE A 183 -8.37 21.04 -4.23
CA ILE A 183 -7.23 20.63 -5.07
C ILE A 183 -7.66 20.68 -6.54
N ARG A 184 -6.77 21.17 -7.41
CA ARG A 184 -6.93 21.14 -8.86
C ARG A 184 -6.11 20.02 -9.48
N LEU A 185 -6.62 19.45 -10.56
CA LEU A 185 -5.90 18.44 -11.33
C LEU A 185 -4.67 19.08 -12.01
N ASP A 186 -3.51 18.53 -11.69
CA ASP A 186 -2.28 18.70 -12.43
C ASP A 186 -2.13 17.52 -13.40
N LYS A 187 -2.49 17.74 -14.66
CA LYS A 187 -2.49 16.68 -15.67
C LYS A 187 -1.12 16.07 -15.91
N ALA A 188 -0.05 16.88 -15.79
CA ALA A 188 1.31 16.40 -16.00
C ALA A 188 1.73 15.47 -14.84
N GLU A 189 1.48 15.88 -13.60
CA GLU A 189 1.75 15.10 -12.42
C GLU A 189 0.92 13.78 -12.41
N ALA A 190 -0.37 13.84 -12.74
CA ALA A 190 -1.21 12.66 -12.82
C ALA A 190 -0.70 11.64 -13.86
N LYS A 191 -0.25 12.09 -15.03
CA LYS A 191 0.36 11.21 -16.04
C LYS A 191 1.65 10.57 -15.55
N LEU A 192 2.51 11.32 -14.86
CA LEU A 192 3.73 10.75 -14.24
C LEU A 192 3.42 9.68 -13.21
N LEU A 193 2.37 9.88 -12.40
CA LEU A 193 1.92 8.89 -11.42
C LEU A 193 1.36 7.62 -12.09
N ILE A 194 0.63 7.74 -13.19
CA ILE A 194 0.19 6.57 -14.00
C ILE A 194 1.40 5.84 -14.58
N SER A 195 2.34 6.55 -15.19
CA SER A 195 3.57 5.93 -15.73
C SER A 195 4.38 5.25 -14.62
N LYS A 196 4.41 5.83 -13.42
CA LYS A 196 5.02 5.19 -12.25
C LYS A 196 4.31 3.89 -11.87
N ALA A 197 2.97 3.87 -11.87
CA ALA A 197 2.20 2.67 -11.60
C ALA A 197 2.48 1.57 -12.64
N GLU A 198 2.51 1.91 -13.93
CA GLU A 198 2.87 0.99 -15.03
C GLU A 198 4.27 0.42 -14.85
N ASN A 199 5.26 1.27 -14.56
CA ASN A 199 6.63 0.83 -14.33
C ASN A 199 6.75 -0.10 -13.13
N VAL A 200 6.04 0.17 -12.03
CA VAL A 200 6.03 -0.70 -10.85
C VAL A 200 5.34 -2.03 -11.14
N VAL A 201 4.18 -2.00 -11.79
CA VAL A 201 3.37 -3.19 -12.08
C VAL A 201 4.08 -4.14 -13.04
N PHE A 202 4.57 -3.62 -14.18
CA PHE A 202 5.11 -4.43 -15.26
C PHE A 202 6.62 -4.67 -15.17
N SER A 203 7.28 -4.19 -14.11
CA SER A 203 8.68 -4.53 -13.89
C SER A 203 8.81 -5.97 -13.39
N ALA A 204 9.58 -6.80 -14.12
CA ALA A 204 9.93 -8.14 -13.68
C ALA A 204 10.84 -8.12 -12.43
N LEU A 205 11.69 -7.11 -12.33
CA LEU A 205 12.65 -6.94 -11.25
C LEU A 205 12.25 -5.78 -10.32
N PRO A 206 12.62 -5.85 -9.03
CA PRO A 206 12.35 -4.76 -8.11
C PRO A 206 13.12 -3.50 -8.54
N PRO A 207 12.47 -2.32 -8.54
CA PRO A 207 13.15 -1.04 -8.75
C PRO A 207 14.30 -0.83 -7.76
N ASP A 208 15.20 0.11 -8.07
CA ASP A 208 16.31 0.46 -7.18
C ASP A 208 15.84 0.84 -5.78
N LYS A 209 16.69 0.57 -4.79
CA LYS A 209 16.48 1.02 -3.41
C LYS A 209 16.47 2.56 -3.37
N LEU A 210 15.60 3.14 -2.57
CA LEU A 210 15.57 4.59 -2.32
C LEU A 210 16.91 5.10 -1.74
N SER A 211 17.54 4.27 -0.91
CA SER A 211 18.88 4.49 -0.39
C SER A 211 19.58 3.14 -0.24
N ALA A 212 20.88 3.09 -0.51
CA ALA A 212 21.71 1.93 -0.18
C ALA A 212 22.03 1.85 1.32
N ASP A 213 21.97 2.99 2.01
CA ASP A 213 22.20 3.08 3.46
C ASP A 213 20.95 2.65 4.26
N PRO A 214 21.03 1.55 5.03
CA PRO A 214 19.91 1.10 5.86
C PRO A 214 19.58 2.06 7.01
N SER A 215 20.48 2.97 7.37
CA SER A 215 20.25 3.97 8.41
C SER A 215 19.44 5.18 7.94
N ASP A 216 19.24 5.34 6.63
CA ASP A 216 18.37 6.38 6.07
C ASP A 216 16.97 6.27 6.71
N TRP A 217 16.51 7.36 7.30
CA TRP A 217 15.25 7.37 8.06
C TRP A 217 14.04 6.96 7.20
N ARG A 218 14.06 7.21 5.89
CA ARG A 218 12.99 6.82 4.94
C ARG A 218 12.93 5.32 4.77
N CYS A 219 14.09 4.64 4.85
CA CYS A 219 14.17 3.19 4.81
C CYS A 219 13.91 2.55 6.17
N LYS A 220 14.49 3.11 7.25
CA LYS A 220 14.39 2.57 8.62
C LYS A 220 12.94 2.40 9.11
N PHE A 221 12.02 3.29 8.71
CA PHE A 221 10.61 3.22 9.07
C PHE A 221 9.72 2.62 7.96
N CYS A 222 10.33 2.05 6.93
CA CYS A 222 9.61 1.38 5.85
C CYS A 222 9.09 0.01 6.30
N SER A 223 7.82 -0.29 6.01
CA SER A 223 7.22 -1.59 6.33
C SER A 223 7.92 -2.78 5.65
N TYR A 224 8.68 -2.53 4.60
CA TYR A 224 9.44 -3.53 3.83
C TYR A 224 10.92 -3.57 4.20
N PHE A 225 11.33 -2.90 5.29
CA PHE A 225 12.74 -2.84 5.70
C PHE A 225 13.35 -4.23 5.89
N ALA A 226 12.59 -5.13 6.53
CA ALA A 226 13.07 -6.48 6.87
C ALA A 226 13.49 -7.31 5.65
N VAL A 227 12.75 -7.19 4.54
CA VAL A 227 13.06 -7.88 3.26
C VAL A 227 13.94 -7.05 2.32
N CYS A 228 14.00 -5.72 2.49
CA CYS A 228 14.77 -4.84 1.62
C CYS A 228 16.22 -4.65 2.09
N HIS A 229 16.43 -4.48 3.38
CA HIS A 229 17.72 -4.20 4.02
C HIS A 229 18.12 -5.23 5.08
N GLY A 230 17.15 -6.02 5.56
CA GLY A 230 17.38 -7.09 6.53
C GLY A 230 17.69 -8.42 5.86
N SER A 231 17.60 -9.47 6.68
CA SER A 231 17.84 -10.86 6.31
C SER A 231 16.57 -11.71 6.23
N LYS A 232 15.38 -11.09 6.22
CA LYS A 232 14.13 -11.84 6.11
C LYS A 232 13.89 -12.28 4.67
N ILE A 233 13.57 -13.57 4.52
CA ILE A 233 13.12 -14.14 3.26
C ILE A 233 11.73 -13.56 2.93
N PRO A 234 11.48 -13.14 1.66
CA PRO A 234 10.16 -12.70 1.24
C PRO A 234 9.09 -13.78 1.40
N GLU A 235 7.84 -13.37 1.56
CA GLU A 235 6.73 -14.31 1.58
C GLU A 235 6.65 -15.08 0.26
N MET A 236 6.47 -16.40 0.36
CA MET A 236 6.38 -17.27 -0.80
C MET A 236 4.99 -17.17 -1.44
N SER A 237 4.94 -16.70 -2.65
CA SER A 237 3.74 -16.64 -3.47
C SER A 237 4.10 -16.67 -4.96
N CYS A 238 3.14 -16.94 -5.83
CA CYS A 238 3.37 -16.83 -7.27
C CYS A 238 3.90 -15.44 -7.66
N ARG A 239 3.54 -14.39 -6.92
CA ARG A 239 4.01 -13.03 -7.24
C ARG A 239 5.48 -12.76 -6.89
N THR A 240 6.08 -13.59 -6.03
CA THR A 240 7.52 -13.55 -5.72
C THR A 240 8.32 -14.58 -6.53
N CYS A 241 7.66 -15.30 -7.45
CA CYS A 241 8.27 -16.29 -8.31
C CYS A 241 8.80 -15.68 -9.62
N SER A 242 9.99 -16.12 -10.05
CA SER A 242 10.63 -15.69 -11.32
C SER A 242 9.84 -16.12 -12.56
N HIS A 243 9.03 -17.18 -12.45
CA HIS A 243 8.22 -17.70 -13.57
C HIS A 243 6.92 -16.95 -13.80
N VAL A 244 6.57 -15.97 -12.96
CA VAL A 244 5.25 -15.33 -12.98
C VAL A 244 5.33 -13.88 -13.41
N THR A 245 4.50 -13.54 -14.40
CA THR A 245 4.43 -12.22 -15.04
C THR A 245 3.03 -11.64 -14.91
N PRO A 246 2.89 -10.36 -14.51
CA PRO A 246 1.62 -9.63 -14.62
C PRO A 246 1.38 -9.24 -16.08
N GLU A 247 0.23 -9.64 -16.62
CA GLU A 247 -0.12 -9.37 -18.01
C GLU A 247 -0.90 -8.06 -18.16
N ARG A 248 -0.85 -7.46 -19.34
CA ARG A 248 -1.49 -6.16 -19.59
C ARG A 248 -3.02 -6.20 -19.57
N ASP A 249 -3.61 -7.38 -19.66
CA ASP A 249 -5.07 -7.60 -19.56
C ASP A 249 -5.56 -7.82 -18.12
N GLY A 250 -4.68 -7.70 -17.13
CA GLY A 250 -5.00 -7.87 -15.71
C GLY A 250 -4.81 -9.27 -15.16
N THR A 251 -4.52 -10.22 -16.04
CA THR A 251 -4.21 -11.59 -15.62
C THR A 251 -2.75 -11.75 -15.19
N TRP A 252 -2.42 -12.91 -14.68
CA TRP A 252 -1.06 -13.34 -14.37
C TRP A 252 -0.75 -14.61 -15.15
N SER A 253 0.38 -14.68 -15.81
CA SER A 253 0.85 -15.88 -16.50
C SER A 253 2.00 -16.55 -15.75
N CYS A 254 2.17 -17.85 -15.99
CA CYS A 254 3.27 -18.64 -15.46
C CYS A 254 4.01 -19.31 -16.62
N ALA A 255 5.32 -19.07 -16.73
CA ALA A 255 6.16 -19.65 -17.78
C ALA A 255 6.18 -21.19 -17.76
N LYS A 256 5.85 -21.82 -16.63
CA LYS A 256 5.70 -23.28 -16.50
C LYS A 256 4.31 -23.79 -16.91
N GLY A 257 3.42 -22.92 -17.44
CA GLY A 257 2.06 -23.29 -17.84
C GLY A 257 1.17 -23.74 -16.70
N LYS A 258 1.53 -23.41 -15.43
CA LYS A 258 0.76 -23.76 -14.24
C LYS A 258 -0.26 -22.68 -13.90
N PRO A 259 -1.38 -23.02 -13.22
CA PRO A 259 -2.23 -22.02 -12.59
C PRO A 259 -1.42 -21.15 -11.63
N VAL A 260 -1.74 -19.85 -11.56
CA VAL A 260 -1.03 -18.91 -10.68
C VAL A 260 -1.51 -19.10 -9.23
N VAL A 261 -1.14 -20.22 -8.66
CA VAL A 261 -1.33 -20.62 -7.27
C VAL A 261 0.01 -21.16 -6.75
N THR A 262 0.28 -21.02 -5.46
CA THR A 262 1.52 -21.53 -4.86
C THR A 262 1.73 -22.99 -5.20
N CYS A 263 2.89 -23.33 -5.75
CA CYS A 263 3.20 -24.67 -6.23
C CYS A 263 4.64 -25.08 -5.81
N SER A 264 4.95 -26.38 -6.01
CA SER A 264 6.27 -26.95 -5.69
C SER A 264 7.40 -26.48 -6.63
N GLU A 265 7.08 -25.78 -7.72
CA GLU A 265 8.08 -25.29 -8.69
C GLU A 265 8.39 -23.80 -8.48
N HIS A 266 8.13 -23.28 -7.26
CA HIS A 266 8.42 -21.90 -6.95
C HIS A 266 9.92 -21.62 -6.95
N LEU A 267 10.32 -20.60 -7.72
CA LEU A 267 11.70 -20.09 -7.79
C LEU A 267 11.67 -18.60 -7.44
N TYR A 268 12.28 -18.24 -6.33
CA TYR A 268 12.33 -16.81 -5.94
C TYR A 268 12.97 -15.94 -7.01
N ILE A 269 12.46 -14.73 -7.18
CA ILE A 269 13.15 -13.66 -7.92
C ILE A 269 14.46 -13.36 -7.16
N PRO A 270 15.65 -13.59 -7.74
CA PRO A 270 16.91 -13.51 -6.98
C PRO A 270 17.16 -12.16 -6.32
N GLN A 271 16.73 -11.07 -6.95
CA GLN A 271 16.97 -9.69 -6.50
C GLN A 271 16.16 -9.28 -5.27
N ILE A 272 15.23 -10.14 -4.79
CA ILE A 272 14.49 -9.89 -3.55
C ILE A 272 15.02 -10.71 -2.38
N MET A 273 15.93 -11.64 -2.63
CA MET A 273 16.54 -12.45 -1.58
C MET A 273 17.45 -11.61 -0.68
N PRO A 274 17.66 -12.01 0.57
CA PRO A 274 18.55 -11.33 1.49
C PRO A 274 19.97 -11.15 0.91
N LYS A 275 20.64 -10.08 1.31
CA LYS A 275 21.97 -9.73 0.80
C LYS A 275 23.09 -10.71 1.17
N ASP A 276 22.89 -11.49 2.24
CA ASP A 276 23.76 -12.57 2.70
C ASP A 276 23.66 -13.81 1.83
N LEU A 277 22.66 -13.90 0.95
CA LEU A 277 22.52 -14.93 -0.07
C LEU A 277 22.98 -14.38 -1.41
N VAL A 278 24.24 -14.64 -1.75
CA VAL A 278 24.84 -14.16 -3.01
C VAL A 278 24.64 -15.21 -4.10
N VAL A 279 24.11 -14.80 -5.25
CA VAL A 279 23.94 -15.69 -6.40
C VAL A 279 25.32 -16.06 -6.95
N VAL A 280 25.65 -17.35 -7.01
CA VAL A 280 26.89 -17.90 -7.56
C VAL A 280 26.67 -18.63 -8.87
N ASP A 281 25.47 -19.19 -9.09
CA ASP A 281 25.09 -19.81 -10.36
C ASP A 281 23.57 -19.66 -10.58
N ALA A 282 23.13 -19.60 -11.83
CA ALA A 282 21.72 -19.50 -12.17
C ALA A 282 21.43 -20.04 -13.58
N GLY A 283 20.27 -20.67 -13.73
CA GLY A 283 19.71 -21.12 -14.99
C GLY A 283 18.22 -20.83 -15.04
N ASP A 284 17.55 -21.31 -16.08
CA ASP A 284 16.11 -21.06 -16.29
C ASP A 284 15.23 -21.60 -15.15
N ASP A 285 15.68 -22.67 -14.49
CA ASP A 285 14.91 -23.41 -13.51
C ASP A 285 15.59 -23.51 -12.14
N PHE A 286 16.70 -22.85 -11.95
CA PHE A 286 17.39 -22.86 -10.66
C PHE A 286 18.15 -21.55 -10.39
N VAL A 287 18.40 -21.29 -9.12
CA VAL A 287 19.36 -20.30 -8.63
C VAL A 287 20.14 -20.94 -7.48
N GLU A 288 21.45 -20.84 -7.52
CA GLU A 288 22.33 -21.28 -6.45
C GLU A 288 22.90 -20.07 -5.73
N TYR A 289 22.75 -20.07 -4.42
CA TYR A 289 23.22 -19.01 -3.55
C TYR A 289 24.37 -19.53 -2.69
N GLU A 290 25.33 -18.66 -2.42
CA GLU A 290 26.30 -18.84 -1.34
C GLU A 290 25.83 -17.99 -0.15
N ASP A 291 25.63 -18.64 0.99
CA ASP A 291 25.36 -17.96 2.25
C ASP A 291 26.66 -17.38 2.79
N GLN A 292 26.76 -16.08 2.85
CA GLN A 292 27.98 -15.36 3.24
C GLN A 292 28.31 -15.51 4.75
N ASP A 293 27.34 -15.90 5.57
CA ASP A 293 27.54 -16.11 7.01
C ASP A 293 28.07 -17.52 7.31
N THR A 294 27.67 -18.52 6.51
CA THR A 294 28.01 -19.93 6.75
C THR A 294 28.95 -20.54 5.69
N GLY A 295 29.02 -19.95 4.49
CA GLY A 295 29.70 -20.51 3.31
C GLY A 295 28.95 -21.68 2.67
N GLU A 296 27.73 -21.96 3.06
CA GLU A 296 26.91 -23.03 2.52
C GLU A 296 26.38 -22.65 1.12
N LEU A 297 26.41 -23.64 0.20
CA LEU A 297 25.74 -23.51 -1.10
C LEU A 297 24.29 -23.99 -1.00
N ILE A 298 23.36 -23.11 -1.35
CA ILE A 298 21.92 -23.34 -1.29
C ILE A 298 21.34 -23.27 -2.70
N ARG A 299 20.89 -24.41 -3.23
CA ARG A 299 20.30 -24.48 -4.57
C ARG A 299 18.78 -24.46 -4.50
N ASN A 300 18.19 -23.37 -4.94
CA ASN A 300 16.75 -23.25 -5.15
C ASN A 300 16.39 -23.69 -6.58
N GLN A 301 15.76 -24.85 -6.67
CA GLN A 301 15.38 -25.51 -7.93
C GLN A 301 13.90 -25.90 -7.96
N GLY A 302 13.03 -25.09 -7.43
CA GLY A 302 11.67 -25.40 -7.03
C GLY A 302 11.62 -25.71 -5.53
N ASN A 303 10.41 -25.90 -5.00
CA ASN A 303 10.20 -26.21 -3.58
C ASN A 303 10.89 -25.23 -2.61
N SER A 304 10.80 -23.93 -2.91
CA SER A 304 11.42 -22.88 -2.10
C SER A 304 11.04 -22.95 -0.62
N GLN A 305 9.85 -23.49 -0.30
CA GLN A 305 9.38 -23.61 1.08
C GLN A 305 10.27 -24.54 1.91
N GLU A 306 10.62 -25.70 1.38
CA GLU A 306 11.48 -26.66 2.11
C GLU A 306 12.90 -26.09 2.28
N ILE A 307 13.42 -25.45 1.23
CA ILE A 307 14.77 -24.92 1.21
C ILE A 307 14.95 -23.78 2.23
N PHE A 308 13.94 -22.92 2.37
CA PHE A 308 14.03 -21.72 3.20
C PHE A 308 13.16 -21.74 4.46
N ASP A 309 12.44 -22.83 4.79
CA ASP A 309 11.51 -22.91 5.93
C ASP A 309 12.16 -22.50 7.26
N GLY A 310 13.40 -22.89 7.50
CA GLY A 310 14.17 -22.50 8.68
C GLY A 310 14.52 -21.02 8.77
N ARG A 311 14.50 -20.29 7.65
CA ARG A 311 14.83 -18.85 7.54
C ARG A 311 13.60 -17.96 7.42
N MET A 312 12.42 -18.53 7.18
CA MET A 312 11.15 -17.79 7.10
C MET A 312 10.57 -17.44 8.47
N LYS A 313 11.06 -18.04 9.52
CA LYS A 313 10.69 -17.80 10.92
C LYS A 313 11.65 -16.80 11.53
#